data_292c5cc3ad881705d784fe49055c1b35
#
_entry.id   292c5cc3ad881705d784fe49055c1b35
#
_cell.length_a   1.000
_cell.length_b   1.000
_cell.length_c   1.000
_cell.angle_alpha   90.00
_cell.angle_beta   90.00
_cell.angle_gamma   90.00
#
_symmetry.space_group_name_H-M   'P 1'
#
loop_
_entity.id
_entity.type
_entity.pdbx_description
1 polymer ?
#
loop_
_entity_poly.entity_id
_entity_poly.type
_entity_poly.pdbx_seq_one_letter_code
_entity_poly.pdbx_strand_id
1 'polypeptide(L)'
;MISRILTITDLCRVTGYTRYQLRGLLDGVLPEKPSKGARVAREFTPHEILVIATMSDLETRLGIKRGHIALISKRLSQVLSGPRLVDRQARLVITFSPASVSYGSIGVPADDAVVLSLGPIFERVDRYVAEGALPATQAQLNFGPASVARPRARSQLHRG
;
A
#
# COMPACT_ATOMS: atom_id res chain seq x y z
N MET A 1 -4.02 17.35 9.50
CA MET A 1 -3.88 16.29 8.48
C MET A 1 -4.70 15.10 8.93
N ILE A 2 -5.74 14.77 8.19
CA ILE A 2 -6.53 13.56 8.47
C ILE A 2 -5.71 12.40 7.90
N SER A 3 -5.03 11.66 8.77
CA SER A 3 -4.33 10.43 8.37
C SER A 3 -5.40 9.41 8.03
N ARG A 4 -5.45 8.96 6.78
CA ARG A 4 -6.37 7.90 6.35
C ARG A 4 -6.07 6.62 7.13
N ILE A 5 -7.11 6.05 7.69
CA ILE A 5 -7.04 4.72 8.31
C ILE A 5 -6.89 3.68 7.20
N LEU A 6 -5.79 2.95 7.22
CA LEU A 6 -5.49 1.90 6.27
C LEU A 6 -5.94 0.55 6.84
N THR A 7 -6.64 -0.24 6.05
CA THR A 7 -7.30 -1.47 6.46
C THR A 7 -6.79 -2.69 5.70
N ILE A 8 -7.28 -3.87 6.04
CA ILE A 8 -6.96 -5.11 5.31
C ILE A 8 -7.38 -5.04 3.84
N THR A 9 -8.42 -4.28 3.51
CA THR A 9 -8.85 -4.07 2.12
C THR A 9 -7.81 -3.29 1.33
N ASP A 10 -7.16 -2.32 1.97
CA ASP A 10 -6.08 -1.55 1.37
C ASP A 10 -4.86 -2.44 1.10
N LEU A 11 -4.53 -3.32 2.04
CA LEU A 11 -3.48 -4.32 1.84
C LEU A 11 -3.77 -5.26 0.67
N CYS A 12 -5.01 -5.76 0.55
CA CYS A 12 -5.41 -6.59 -0.59
C CYS A 12 -5.17 -5.87 -1.93
N ARG A 13 -5.48 -4.58 -2.00
CA ARG A 13 -5.28 -3.78 -3.22
C ARG A 13 -3.81 -3.56 -3.55
N VAL A 14 -2.99 -3.28 -2.54
CA VAL A 14 -1.56 -3.03 -2.73
C VAL A 14 -0.79 -4.31 -3.08
N THR A 15 -1.14 -5.44 -2.47
CA THR A 15 -0.43 -6.71 -2.64
C THR A 15 -0.99 -7.61 -3.74
N GLY A 16 -2.25 -7.41 -4.12
CA GLY A 16 -2.98 -8.33 -4.98
C GLY A 16 -3.45 -9.63 -4.28
N TYR A 17 -3.24 -9.72 -2.97
CA TYR A 17 -3.66 -10.88 -2.19
C TYR A 17 -5.16 -10.86 -1.87
N THR A 18 -5.74 -12.04 -1.75
CA THR A 18 -7.04 -12.21 -1.10
C THR A 18 -6.90 -12.01 0.41
N ARG A 19 -8.02 -11.73 1.10
CA ARG A 19 -8.04 -11.62 2.57
C ARG A 19 -7.52 -12.89 3.26
N TYR A 20 -7.80 -14.05 2.68
CA TYR A 20 -7.33 -15.33 3.21
C TYR A 20 -5.81 -15.48 3.13
N GLN A 21 -5.24 -15.14 1.97
CA GLN A 21 -3.79 -15.17 1.76
C GLN A 21 -3.06 -14.19 2.69
N LEU A 22 -3.61 -12.97 2.84
CA LEU A 22 -3.06 -11.98 3.77
C LEU A 22 -3.12 -12.46 5.21
N ARG A 23 -4.25 -13.02 5.65
CA ARG A 23 -4.36 -13.55 7.00
C ARG A 23 -3.29 -14.61 7.27
N GLY A 24 -3.11 -15.55 6.36
CA GLY A 24 -2.06 -16.57 6.49
C GLY A 24 -0.64 -16.02 6.50
N LEU A 25 -0.37 -14.90 5.82
CA LEU A 25 0.92 -14.21 5.90
C LEU A 25 1.08 -13.47 7.24
N LEU A 26 0.05 -12.77 7.68
CA LEU A 26 0.06 -11.95 8.90
C LEU A 26 0.19 -12.80 10.16
N ASP A 27 -0.50 -13.95 10.22
CA ASP A 27 -0.47 -14.84 11.37
C ASP A 27 0.94 -15.38 11.67
N GLY A 28 1.76 -15.54 10.63
CA GLY A 28 3.14 -16.02 10.77
C GLY A 28 4.20 -14.93 11.02
N VAL A 29 3.86 -13.65 10.82
CA VAL A 29 4.87 -12.60 10.63
C VAL A 29 4.69 -11.40 11.55
N LEU A 30 3.47 -11.01 11.84
CA LEU A 30 3.21 -9.86 12.71
C LEU A 30 2.58 -10.32 14.02
N PRO A 31 3.15 -9.93 15.17
CA PRO A 31 2.52 -10.21 16.45
C PRO A 31 1.12 -9.59 16.47
N GLU A 32 0.15 -10.35 16.96
CA GLU A 32 -1.20 -9.86 17.16
C GLU A 32 -1.12 -8.58 18.01
N LYS A 33 -1.45 -7.45 17.42
CA LYS A 33 -1.78 -6.28 18.23
C LYS A 33 -3.01 -6.65 19.04
N PRO A 34 -3.02 -6.47 20.37
CA PRO A 34 -4.19 -6.76 21.17
C PRO A 34 -5.37 -6.00 20.57
N SER A 35 -6.32 -6.73 20.04
CA SER A 35 -7.53 -6.16 19.47
C SER A 35 -8.29 -5.50 20.62
N LYS A 36 -8.47 -4.19 20.55
CA LYS A 36 -9.37 -3.46 21.42
C LYS A 36 -10.82 -3.85 21.09
N GLY A 37 -11.20 -5.08 21.45
CA GLY A 37 -12.54 -5.60 21.21
C GLY A 37 -12.71 -6.28 19.84
N ALA A 38 -13.43 -7.38 19.80
CA ALA A 38 -13.63 -8.28 18.66
C ALA A 38 -14.32 -7.67 17.41
N ARG A 39 -14.60 -6.38 17.38
CA ARG A 39 -15.32 -5.68 16.30
C ARG A 39 -14.54 -4.54 15.65
N VAL A 40 -13.33 -4.21 16.10
CA VAL A 40 -12.55 -3.13 15.53
C VAL A 40 -11.67 -3.69 14.42
N ALA A 41 -11.81 -3.16 13.21
CA ALA A 41 -10.95 -3.52 12.10
C ALA A 41 -9.50 -3.13 12.42
N ARG A 42 -8.56 -4.04 12.15
CA ARG A 42 -7.13 -3.77 12.34
C ARG A 42 -6.71 -2.63 11.42
N GLU A 43 -6.08 -1.64 12.01
CA GLU A 43 -5.48 -0.51 11.31
C GLU A 43 -4.01 -0.78 11.02
N PHE A 44 -3.56 -0.32 9.86
CA PHE A 44 -2.18 -0.46 9.41
C PHE A 44 -1.55 0.90 9.16
N THR A 45 -0.29 1.03 9.53
CA THR A 45 0.51 2.20 9.19
C THR A 45 1.05 2.08 7.75
N PRO A 46 1.43 3.18 7.08
CA PRO A 46 2.10 3.13 5.78
C PRO A 46 3.37 2.27 5.80
N HIS A 47 4.09 2.27 6.91
CA HIS A 47 5.26 1.41 7.10
C HIS A 47 4.88 -0.08 7.12
N GLU A 48 3.83 -0.47 7.86
CA GLU A 48 3.34 -1.85 7.88
C GLU A 48 2.90 -2.30 6.49
N ILE A 49 2.25 -1.43 5.71
CA ILE A 49 1.89 -1.71 4.32
C ILE A 49 3.12 -1.95 3.45
N LEU A 50 4.16 -1.13 3.61
CA LEU A 50 5.41 -1.31 2.87
C LEU A 50 6.06 -2.66 3.20
N VAL A 51 6.15 -3.01 4.47
CA VAL A 51 6.72 -4.29 4.92
C VAL A 51 5.93 -5.46 4.35
N ILE A 52 4.60 -5.43 4.43
CA ILE A 52 3.73 -6.49 3.93
C ILE A 52 3.79 -6.59 2.40
N ALA A 53 3.82 -5.46 1.69
CA ALA A 53 3.99 -5.43 0.24
C ALA A 53 5.33 -6.04 -0.19
N THR A 54 6.40 -5.77 0.56
CA THR A 54 7.71 -6.36 0.32
C THR A 54 7.68 -7.88 0.54
N MET A 55 7.05 -8.35 1.61
CA MET A 55 6.90 -9.78 1.88
C MET A 55 6.06 -10.48 0.81
N SER A 56 5.00 -9.85 0.34
CA SER A 56 4.18 -10.41 -0.74
C SER A 56 4.96 -10.54 -2.04
N ASP A 57 5.81 -9.58 -2.36
CA ASP A 57 6.68 -9.66 -3.55
C ASP A 57 7.75 -10.75 -3.41
N LEU A 58 8.31 -10.96 -2.22
CA LEU A 58 9.22 -12.07 -1.94
C LEU A 58 8.53 -13.43 -2.18
N GLU A 59 7.29 -13.59 -1.73
CA GLU A 59 6.54 -14.83 -1.93
C GLU A 59 6.11 -15.01 -3.40
N THR A 60 5.49 -14.00 -4.01
CA THR A 60 4.84 -14.15 -5.32
C THR A 60 5.80 -14.03 -6.50
N ARG A 61 6.78 -13.13 -6.42
CA ARG A 61 7.72 -12.89 -7.52
C ARG A 61 8.98 -13.74 -7.44
N LEU A 62 9.46 -14.00 -6.23
CA LEU A 62 10.71 -14.73 -5.99
C LEU A 62 10.49 -16.14 -5.45
N GLY A 63 9.26 -16.53 -5.15
CA GLY A 63 8.92 -17.89 -4.70
C GLY A 63 9.44 -18.23 -3.30
N ILE A 64 9.75 -17.23 -2.49
CA ILE A 64 10.28 -17.45 -1.13
C ILE A 64 9.15 -17.99 -0.25
N LYS A 65 9.40 -19.12 0.41
CA LYS A 65 8.43 -19.75 1.31
C LYS A 65 8.16 -18.88 2.54
N ARG A 66 6.93 -18.87 3.02
CA ARG A 66 6.48 -18.11 4.20
C ARG A 66 7.33 -18.35 5.45
N GLY A 67 7.77 -19.58 5.67
CA GLY A 67 8.67 -19.91 6.79
C GLY A 67 9.98 -19.11 6.74
N HIS A 68 10.57 -18.94 5.56
CA HIS A 68 11.76 -18.12 5.37
C HIS A 68 11.47 -16.63 5.54
N ILE A 69 10.31 -16.16 5.04
CA ILE A 69 9.87 -14.77 5.22
C ILE A 69 9.67 -14.48 6.71
N ALA A 70 9.10 -15.41 7.47
CA ALA A 70 8.94 -15.26 8.91
C ALA A 70 10.28 -15.06 9.65
N LEU A 71 11.32 -15.78 9.23
CA LEU A 71 12.67 -15.66 9.83
C LEU A 71 13.28 -14.26 9.66
N ILE A 72 12.98 -13.58 8.56
CA ILE A 72 13.54 -12.26 8.23
C ILE A 72 12.61 -11.11 8.56
N SER A 73 11.36 -11.37 8.90
CA SER A 73 10.29 -10.37 9.03
C SER A 73 10.64 -9.22 9.96
N LYS A 74 11.17 -9.51 11.14
CA LYS A 74 11.60 -8.50 12.12
C LYS A 74 12.72 -7.60 11.58
N ARG A 75 13.72 -8.21 10.95
CA ARG A 75 14.85 -7.48 10.35
C ARG A 75 14.40 -6.65 9.16
N LEU A 76 13.53 -7.20 8.34
CA LEU A 76 12.92 -6.49 7.22
C LEU A 76 12.17 -5.24 7.68
N SER A 77 11.35 -5.37 8.72
CA SER A 77 10.65 -4.23 9.32
C SER A 77 11.61 -3.18 9.85
N GLN A 78 12.69 -3.57 10.52
CA GLN A 78 13.71 -2.67 11.04
C GLN A 78 14.45 -1.92 9.93
N VAL A 79 14.87 -2.62 8.88
CA VAL A 79 15.58 -2.01 7.74
C VAL A 79 14.68 -1.03 6.99
N LEU A 80 13.42 -1.38 6.78
CA LEU A 80 12.46 -0.52 6.09
C LEU A 80 11.95 0.65 6.95
N SER A 81 12.17 0.64 8.26
CA SER A 81 11.82 1.76 9.14
C SER A 81 12.82 2.92 9.10
N GLY A 82 14.02 2.65 8.61
CA GLY A 82 15.06 3.66 8.43
C GLY A 82 14.74 4.69 7.33
N PRO A 83 15.58 5.73 7.20
CA PRO A 83 15.44 6.69 6.12
C PRO A 83 15.52 5.98 4.78
N ARG A 84 14.54 6.23 3.92
CA ARG A 84 14.55 5.69 2.56
C ARG A 84 15.69 6.32 1.77
N LEU A 85 16.50 5.47 1.17
CA LEU A 85 17.37 5.94 0.11
C LEU A 85 16.46 6.38 -1.05
N VAL A 86 16.58 7.64 -1.45
CA VAL A 86 15.78 8.24 -2.56
C VAL A 86 16.20 7.66 -3.93
N ASP A 87 16.98 6.61 -3.92
CA ASP A 87 17.49 5.97 -5.11
C ASP A 87 16.47 4.99 -5.68
N ARG A 88 16.09 5.22 -6.94
CA ARG A 88 15.28 4.27 -7.73
C ARG A 88 15.95 2.90 -7.86
N GLN A 89 17.23 2.81 -7.57
CA GLN A 89 18.01 1.58 -7.58
C GLN A 89 18.12 0.92 -6.20
N ALA A 90 17.40 1.41 -5.19
CA ALA A 90 17.40 0.80 -3.87
C ALA A 90 17.03 -0.69 -3.95
N ARG A 91 17.87 -1.52 -3.38
CA ARG A 91 17.73 -2.98 -3.39
C ARG A 91 17.82 -3.50 -1.96
N LEU A 92 17.07 -4.55 -1.67
CA LEU A 92 17.28 -5.37 -0.48
C LEU A 92 18.14 -6.56 -0.87
N VAL A 93 19.14 -6.83 -0.05
CA VAL A 93 19.93 -8.05 -0.07
C VAL A 93 19.54 -8.90 1.13
N ILE A 94 19.08 -10.10 0.89
CA ILE A 94 18.51 -10.99 1.89
C ILE A 94 19.27 -12.30 1.85
N THR A 95 19.79 -12.74 2.99
CA THR A 95 20.35 -14.08 3.17
C THR A 95 19.52 -14.83 4.21
N PHE A 96 19.54 -16.16 4.16
CA PHE A 96 18.76 -17.02 5.07
C PHE A 96 19.65 -17.87 5.99
N SER A 97 20.93 -17.99 5.69
CA SER A 97 21.91 -18.73 6.50
C SER A 97 23.26 -18.01 6.54
N PRO A 98 23.54 -17.18 7.53
CA PRO A 98 22.62 -16.68 8.57
C PRO A 98 21.54 -15.74 8.00
N ALA A 99 20.39 -15.66 8.66
CA ALA A 99 19.33 -14.76 8.22
C ALA A 99 19.77 -13.31 8.37
N SER A 100 19.80 -12.55 7.29
CA SER A 100 20.08 -11.10 7.31
C SER A 100 19.28 -10.36 6.25
N VAL A 101 19.09 -9.07 6.50
CA VAL A 101 18.45 -8.14 5.55
C VAL A 101 19.23 -6.84 5.59
N SER A 102 19.64 -6.34 4.45
CA SER A 102 20.36 -5.06 4.35
C SER A 102 19.97 -4.31 3.08
N TYR A 103 20.15 -2.99 3.09
CA TYR A 103 20.16 -2.25 1.85
C TYR A 103 21.45 -2.56 1.08
N GLY A 104 21.30 -2.97 -0.18
CA GLY A 104 22.40 -3.15 -1.12
C GLY A 104 22.54 -1.92 -2.00
N SER A 105 23.74 -1.37 -2.06
CA SER A 105 24.21 -0.59 -3.20
C SER A 105 24.81 -1.53 -4.25
N ILE A 106 25.02 -1.04 -5.44
CA ILE A 106 25.49 -1.77 -6.63
C ILE A 106 26.73 -2.65 -6.32
N GLY A 107 26.50 -3.87 -5.89
CA GLY A 107 27.52 -4.89 -5.69
C GLY A 107 26.84 -6.25 -5.69
N VAL A 108 27.36 -7.18 -6.45
CA VAL A 108 26.87 -8.56 -6.39
C VAL A 108 27.32 -9.12 -5.05
N PRO A 109 26.41 -9.56 -4.16
CA PRO A 109 26.82 -10.22 -2.94
C PRO A 109 27.62 -11.48 -3.30
N ALA A 110 28.71 -11.72 -2.57
CA ALA A 110 29.60 -12.85 -2.81
C ALA A 110 28.96 -14.21 -2.46
N ASP A 111 27.86 -14.19 -1.68
CA ASP A 111 27.19 -15.38 -1.15
C ASP A 111 25.79 -15.55 -1.77
N ASP A 112 25.18 -16.70 -1.50
CA ASP A 112 23.81 -17.01 -1.88
C ASP A 112 22.82 -16.04 -1.25
N ALA A 113 22.47 -14.98 -1.97
CA ALA A 113 21.57 -13.94 -1.52
C ALA A 113 20.42 -13.71 -2.52
N VAL A 114 19.28 -13.37 -1.99
CA VAL A 114 18.15 -12.88 -2.76
C VAL A 114 18.23 -11.37 -2.85
N VAL A 115 18.15 -10.83 -4.05
CA VAL A 115 18.17 -9.39 -4.30
C VAL A 115 16.80 -8.95 -4.80
N LEU A 116 16.16 -8.03 -4.05
CA LEU A 116 14.86 -7.48 -4.39
C LEU A 116 14.96 -5.97 -4.67
N SER A 117 14.50 -5.54 -5.84
CA SER A 117 14.39 -4.13 -6.17
C SER A 117 13.24 -3.49 -5.40
N LEU A 118 13.51 -2.42 -4.65
CA LEU A 118 12.53 -1.72 -3.83
C LEU A 118 11.80 -0.60 -4.57
N GLY A 119 12.40 -0.04 -5.60
CA GLY A 119 11.81 1.08 -6.36
C GLY A 119 10.35 0.84 -6.75
N PRO A 120 10.02 -0.26 -7.44
CA PRO A 120 8.64 -0.56 -7.83
C PRO A 120 7.69 -0.75 -6.63
N ILE A 121 8.19 -1.25 -5.51
CA ILE A 121 7.40 -1.44 -4.28
C ILE A 121 7.11 -0.09 -3.64
N PHE A 122 8.11 0.77 -3.52
CA PHE A 122 7.96 2.14 -3.01
C PHE A 122 6.96 2.93 -3.86
N GLU A 123 7.11 2.92 -5.17
CA GLU A 123 6.19 3.62 -6.08
C GLU A 123 4.75 3.13 -5.94
N ARG A 124 4.55 1.82 -5.83
CA ARG A 124 3.22 1.21 -5.67
C ARG A 124 2.57 1.62 -4.35
N VAL A 125 3.32 1.54 -3.24
CA VAL A 125 2.83 1.88 -1.91
C VAL A 125 2.60 3.39 -1.79
N ASP A 126 3.55 4.21 -2.23
CA ASP A 126 3.46 5.66 -2.12
C ASP A 126 2.31 6.21 -2.96
N ARG A 127 2.12 5.71 -4.18
CA ARG A 127 0.98 6.06 -5.03
C ARG A 127 -0.33 5.73 -4.32
N TYR A 128 -0.45 4.53 -3.78
CA TYR A 128 -1.66 4.09 -3.10
C TYR A 128 -1.98 4.95 -1.86
N VAL A 129 -0.97 5.25 -1.05
CA VAL A 129 -1.12 6.10 0.15
C VAL A 129 -1.46 7.54 -0.26
N ALA A 130 -0.81 8.08 -1.29
CA ALA A 130 -1.08 9.42 -1.81
C ALA A 130 -2.48 9.55 -2.41
N GLU A 131 -2.91 8.59 -3.23
CA GLU A 131 -4.27 8.58 -3.81
C GLU A 131 -5.35 8.54 -2.73
N GLY A 132 -5.08 7.88 -1.62
CA GLY A 132 -6.00 7.85 -0.48
C GLY A 132 -5.94 9.09 0.40
N ALA A 133 -4.89 9.88 0.33
CA ALA A 133 -4.74 11.16 1.01
C ALA A 133 -5.37 12.33 0.23
N LEU A 134 -5.58 12.16 -1.06
CA LEU A 134 -6.41 13.09 -1.82
C LEU A 134 -7.82 13.04 -1.20
N PRO A 135 -8.40 14.19 -0.79
CA PRO A 135 -9.79 14.22 -0.40
C PRO A 135 -10.54 13.51 -1.51
N ALA A 136 -11.37 12.53 -1.11
CA ALA A 136 -12.19 11.76 -2.04
C ALA A 136 -12.72 12.78 -3.02
N THR A 137 -12.23 12.72 -4.22
CA THR A 137 -12.28 13.74 -5.24
C THR A 137 -13.61 14.40 -5.06
N GLN A 138 -13.66 15.70 -4.84
CA GLN A 138 -14.89 16.42 -5.05
C GLN A 138 -15.51 15.71 -6.23
N ALA A 139 -16.50 14.84 -5.94
CA ALA A 139 -17.20 14.15 -6.98
C ALA A 139 -17.53 15.31 -7.89
N GLN A 140 -16.94 15.36 -9.06
CA GLN A 140 -17.22 16.42 -9.98
C GLN A 140 -18.73 16.33 -10.11
N LEU A 141 -19.40 17.18 -9.31
CA LEU A 141 -20.81 17.38 -9.45
C LEU A 141 -20.89 17.90 -10.86
N ASN A 142 -21.16 17.00 -11.78
CA ASN A 142 -21.46 17.32 -13.15
C ASN A 142 -22.76 18.09 -13.08
N PHE A 143 -22.63 19.37 -12.73
CA PHE A 143 -23.67 20.33 -12.99
C PHE A 143 -23.75 20.40 -14.50
N GLY A 144 -24.54 19.52 -15.09
CA GLY A 144 -24.99 19.69 -16.44
C GLY A 144 -25.53 21.12 -16.55
N PRO A 145 -25.32 21.80 -17.66
CA PRO A 145 -25.75 23.17 -17.81
C PRO A 145 -27.22 23.24 -17.41
N ALA A 146 -27.49 23.98 -16.31
CA ALA A 146 -28.87 24.22 -15.87
C ALA A 146 -29.58 24.90 -17.06
N SER A 147 -30.50 24.20 -17.67
CA SER A 147 -31.32 24.78 -18.72
C SER A 147 -32.15 25.87 -18.05
N VAL A 148 -31.70 27.11 -18.19
CA VAL A 148 -32.44 28.28 -17.77
C VAL A 148 -33.67 28.33 -18.69
N ALA A 149 -34.80 27.92 -18.17
CA ALA A 149 -36.07 28.06 -18.88
C ALA A 149 -36.28 29.55 -19.13
N ARG A 150 -36.22 29.97 -20.40
CA ARG A 150 -36.55 31.33 -20.80
C ARG A 150 -38.01 31.62 -20.39
N PRO A 151 -38.26 32.73 -19.66
CA PRO A 151 -39.62 33.11 -19.36
C PRO A 151 -40.38 33.35 -20.68
N ARG A 152 -41.49 32.65 -20.87
CA ARG A 152 -42.39 32.87 -21.98
C ARG A 152 -42.90 34.31 -21.92
N ALA A 153 -42.58 35.10 -22.94
CA ALA A 153 -43.17 36.41 -23.13
C ALA A 153 -44.69 36.26 -23.21
N ARG A 154 -45.38 36.89 -22.28
CA ARG A 154 -46.83 37.05 -22.34
C ARG A 154 -47.15 37.90 -23.55
N SER A 155 -47.72 37.32 -24.58
CA SER A 155 -48.39 38.06 -25.66
C SER A 155 -49.60 38.80 -25.07
N GLN A 156 -49.47 40.09 -24.96
CA GLN A 156 -50.61 40.95 -24.69
C GLN A 156 -51.44 40.96 -25.95
N LEU A 157 -52.59 40.34 -25.88
CA LEU A 157 -53.65 40.55 -26.83
C LEU A 157 -54.27 41.93 -26.55
N HIS A 158 -53.93 42.90 -27.41
CA HIS A 158 -54.69 44.14 -27.51
C HIS A 158 -55.99 43.83 -28.33
N ARG A 159 -57.09 43.91 -27.62
CA ARG A 159 -58.39 44.13 -28.28
C ARG A 159 -58.60 45.63 -28.37
N GLY A 160 -58.64 46.19 -29.56
CA GLY A 160 -59.34 47.40 -29.93
C GLY A 160 -60.69 47.03 -30.58
#